data_e95702784f2cfe628a1ee60fb3add355
#
_entry.id   e95702784f2cfe628a1ee60fb3add355
#
_cell.length_a   1.000
_cell.length_b   1.000
_cell.length_c   1.000
_cell.angle_alpha   90.00
_cell.angle_beta   90.00
_cell.angle_gamma   90.00
#
_symmetry.space_group_name_H-M   'P 1'
#
loop_
_entity.id
_entity.type
_entity.pdbx_description
1 polymer ?
#
loop_
_entity_poly.entity_id
_entity_poly.type
_entity_poly.pdbx_seq_one_letter_code
_entity_poly.pdbx_strand_id
1 'polypeptide(L)'
;MIKTKQQAADLVLVVLTVIIGIISYILNLGWIRVIFIIPFLAYNTIILVSGIIYVLTSRKEGALKQRKAFYLGLLTYILFNVFLFDGGDIGPAYCFFGLIKIYGNGSFFYYTSIISLIISLICIILNIKAITSKKAEV
;
A
#
# COMPACT_ATOMS: atom_id res chain seq x y z
N MET A 1 13.99 13.00 -14.05
CA MET A 1 13.57 14.37 -13.65
C MET A 1 12.05 14.49 -13.84
N ILE A 2 11.33 15.01 -12.84
CA ILE A 2 9.88 15.23 -12.89
C ILE A 2 9.60 16.32 -13.92
N LYS A 3 8.72 16.03 -14.89
CA LYS A 3 8.45 16.95 -16.03
C LYS A 3 7.06 17.57 -16.00
N THR A 4 6.13 17.02 -15.22
CA THR A 4 4.74 17.51 -15.19
C THR A 4 4.24 17.71 -13.75
N LYS A 5 3.27 18.62 -13.58
CA LYS A 5 2.58 18.82 -12.29
C LYS A 5 1.93 17.52 -11.80
N GLN A 6 1.40 16.71 -12.73
CA GLN A 6 0.78 15.42 -12.40
C GLN A 6 1.81 14.42 -11.81
N GLN A 7 3.01 14.33 -12.39
CA GLN A 7 4.06 13.47 -11.87
C GLN A 7 4.50 13.89 -10.46
N ALA A 8 4.55 15.20 -10.20
CA ALA A 8 4.84 15.72 -8.87
C ALA A 8 3.75 15.31 -7.87
N ALA A 9 2.49 15.46 -8.23
CA ALA A 9 1.35 15.07 -7.40
C ALA A 9 1.34 13.54 -7.13
N ASP A 10 1.57 12.74 -8.15
CA ASP A 10 1.63 11.27 -8.03
C ASP A 10 2.80 10.84 -7.11
N LEU A 11 3.95 11.50 -7.19
CA LEU A 11 5.09 11.22 -6.30
C LEU A 11 4.76 11.58 -4.85
N VAL A 12 4.18 12.74 -4.62
CA VAL A 12 3.70 13.14 -3.27
C VAL A 12 2.72 12.12 -2.73
N LEU A 13 1.77 11.66 -3.57
CA LEU A 13 0.80 10.64 -3.18
C LEU A 13 1.47 9.32 -2.77
N VAL A 14 2.48 8.86 -3.51
CA VAL A 14 3.24 7.64 -3.14
C VAL A 14 3.89 7.81 -1.78
N VAL A 15 4.59 8.92 -1.56
CA VAL A 15 5.29 9.18 -0.30
C VAL A 15 4.30 9.26 0.87
N LEU A 16 3.20 10.01 0.71
CA LEU A 16 2.16 10.12 1.73
C LEU A 16 1.53 8.76 2.04
N THR A 17 1.28 7.95 1.02
CA THR A 17 0.72 6.60 1.19
C THR A 17 1.62 5.73 2.07
N VAL A 18 2.93 5.74 1.83
CA VAL A 18 3.90 4.98 2.63
C VAL A 18 3.98 5.52 4.06
N ILE A 19 3.99 6.85 4.24
CA ILE A 19 3.97 7.47 5.57
C ILE A 19 2.72 7.06 6.35
N ILE A 20 1.53 7.12 5.74
CA ILE A 20 0.27 6.69 6.36
C ILE A 20 0.34 5.21 6.76
N GLY A 21 0.88 4.35 5.91
CA GLY A 21 1.07 2.93 6.21
C GLY A 21 1.98 2.71 7.43
N ILE A 22 3.11 3.41 7.49
CA ILE A 22 4.05 3.33 8.61
C ILE A 22 3.40 3.83 9.91
N ILE A 23 2.72 4.97 9.87
CA ILE A 23 2.01 5.52 11.04
C ILE A 23 0.95 4.54 11.53
N SER A 24 0.13 4.00 10.62
CA SER A 24 -0.88 2.99 10.97
C SER A 24 -0.25 1.73 11.59
N TYR A 25 0.89 1.29 11.05
CA TYR A 25 1.61 0.14 11.57
C TYR A 25 2.08 0.36 13.01
N ILE A 26 2.66 1.52 13.29
CA ILE A 26 3.17 1.88 14.62
C ILE A 26 2.03 2.05 15.63
N LEU A 27 0.95 2.76 15.25
CA LEU A 27 -0.17 3.03 16.15
C LEU A 27 -1.02 1.80 16.48
N ASN A 28 -1.01 0.81 15.60
CA ASN A 28 -1.69 -0.47 15.84
C ASN A 28 -0.70 -1.58 16.23
N LEU A 29 0.46 -1.25 16.83
CA LEU A 29 1.52 -2.20 17.11
C LEU A 29 1.05 -3.25 18.13
N GLY A 30 1.17 -4.52 17.76
CA GLY A 30 0.94 -5.69 18.59
C GLY A 30 1.96 -6.79 18.28
N TRP A 31 1.85 -7.95 18.89
CA TRP A 31 2.83 -9.04 18.76
C TRP A 31 3.04 -9.52 17.34
N ILE A 32 1.96 -9.69 16.58
CA ILE A 32 2.03 -10.13 15.17
C ILE A 32 2.82 -9.13 14.35
N ARG A 33 2.58 -7.84 14.56
CA ARG A 33 3.30 -6.79 13.82
C ARG A 33 4.77 -6.72 14.17
N VAL A 34 5.13 -6.98 15.43
CA VAL A 34 6.55 -7.07 15.84
C VAL A 34 7.26 -8.21 15.09
N ILE A 35 6.62 -9.37 14.98
CA ILE A 35 7.19 -10.53 14.26
C ILE A 35 7.29 -10.23 12.74
N PHE A 36 6.29 -9.55 12.17
CA PHE A 36 6.23 -9.25 10.74
C PHE A 36 6.87 -7.91 10.34
N ILE A 37 7.71 -7.31 11.20
CA ILE A 37 8.34 -6.01 10.89
C ILE A 37 9.22 -6.07 9.64
N ILE A 38 9.97 -7.15 9.42
CA ILE A 38 10.83 -7.31 8.24
C ILE A 38 10.01 -7.43 6.95
N PRO A 39 9.03 -8.35 6.84
CA PRO A 39 8.09 -8.38 5.71
C PRO A 39 7.39 -7.04 5.47
N PHE A 40 6.99 -6.35 6.52
CA PHE A 40 6.36 -5.04 6.41
C PHE A 40 7.30 -3.99 5.79
N LEU A 41 8.54 -3.89 6.27
CA LEU A 41 9.53 -2.98 5.71
C LEU A 41 9.85 -3.30 4.24
N ALA A 42 9.99 -4.58 3.91
CA ALA A 42 10.17 -5.02 2.52
C ALA A 42 8.99 -4.60 1.64
N TYR A 43 7.75 -4.79 2.11
CA TYR A 43 6.55 -4.39 1.38
C TYR A 43 6.47 -2.88 1.18
N ASN A 44 6.77 -2.07 2.21
CA ASN A 44 6.86 -0.61 2.10
C ASN A 44 7.89 -0.18 1.05
N THR A 45 9.06 -0.82 1.05
CA THR A 45 10.11 -0.55 0.07
C THR A 45 9.64 -0.87 -1.36
N ILE A 46 8.94 -1.99 -1.55
CA ILE A 46 8.38 -2.37 -2.86
C ILE A 46 7.35 -1.33 -3.33
N ILE A 47 6.42 -0.90 -2.47
CA ILE A 47 5.43 0.14 -2.79
C ILE A 47 6.12 1.44 -3.18
N LEU A 48 7.11 1.88 -2.39
CA LEU A 48 7.83 3.13 -2.64
C LEU A 48 8.59 3.07 -3.95
N VAL A 49 9.42 2.06 -4.15
CA VAL A 49 10.28 1.92 -5.33
C VAL A 49 9.44 1.74 -6.60
N SER A 50 8.46 0.83 -6.59
CA SER A 50 7.58 0.61 -7.75
C SER A 50 6.76 1.85 -8.08
N GLY A 51 6.29 2.59 -7.06
CA GLY A 51 5.57 3.84 -7.21
C GLY A 51 6.44 4.94 -7.85
N ILE A 52 7.67 5.12 -7.37
CA ILE A 52 8.62 6.09 -7.94
C ILE A 52 8.93 5.72 -9.40
N ILE A 53 9.25 4.46 -9.68
CA ILE A 53 9.55 4.01 -11.04
C ILE A 53 8.34 4.26 -11.95
N TYR A 54 7.12 3.94 -11.50
CA TYR A 54 5.90 4.20 -12.24
C TYR A 54 5.76 5.69 -12.58
N VAL A 55 5.91 6.58 -11.59
CA VAL A 55 5.81 8.03 -11.79
C VAL A 55 6.84 8.55 -12.80
N LEU A 56 8.10 8.08 -12.70
CA LEU A 56 9.18 8.53 -13.59
C LEU A 56 9.04 8.00 -15.03
N THR A 57 8.44 6.83 -15.21
CA THR A 57 8.27 6.18 -16.52
C THR A 57 6.93 6.49 -17.20
N SER A 58 5.94 6.96 -16.46
CA SER A 58 4.58 7.26 -16.93
C SER A 58 4.52 8.57 -17.74
N ARG A 59 5.15 8.58 -18.93
CA ARG A 59 5.29 9.79 -19.74
C ARG A 59 4.19 10.04 -20.77
N LYS A 60 3.28 9.11 -21.06
CA LYS A 60 2.31 9.22 -22.17
C LYS A 60 0.87 9.01 -21.69
N GLU A 61 -0.03 9.75 -22.32
CA GLU A 61 -1.48 9.78 -22.06
C GLU A 61 -2.22 8.45 -22.31
N GLY A 62 -1.60 7.48 -22.97
CA GLY A 62 -2.21 6.18 -23.30
C GLY A 62 -2.41 5.18 -22.15
N ALA A 63 -2.08 5.53 -20.91
CA ALA A 63 -2.01 4.61 -19.79
C ALA A 63 -3.19 4.72 -18.78
N LEU A 64 -4.40 5.05 -19.21
CA LEU A 64 -5.55 5.20 -18.32
C LEU A 64 -5.79 3.96 -17.46
N LYS A 65 -5.65 2.75 -18.03
CA LYS A 65 -5.80 1.48 -17.32
C LYS A 65 -4.69 1.27 -16.28
N GLN A 66 -3.46 1.64 -16.62
CA GLN A 66 -2.30 1.57 -15.71
C GLN A 66 -2.44 2.56 -14.57
N ARG A 67 -2.93 3.78 -14.86
CA ARG A 67 -3.18 4.80 -13.84
C ARG A 67 -4.24 4.36 -12.83
N LYS A 68 -5.32 3.70 -13.28
CA LYS A 68 -6.32 3.11 -12.39
C LYS A 68 -5.72 2.03 -11.49
N ALA A 69 -4.92 1.11 -12.04
CA ALA A 69 -4.24 0.08 -11.25
C ALA A 69 -3.26 0.70 -10.24
N PHE A 70 -2.53 1.75 -10.62
CA PHE A 70 -1.63 2.46 -9.71
C PHE A 70 -2.37 3.05 -8.51
N TYR A 71 -3.42 3.84 -8.72
CA TYR A 71 -4.18 4.43 -7.63
C TYR A 71 -4.93 3.40 -6.79
N LEU A 72 -5.49 2.37 -7.44
CA LEU A 72 -6.13 1.28 -6.71
C LEU A 72 -5.13 0.54 -5.81
N GLY A 73 -3.90 0.32 -6.29
CA GLY A 73 -2.82 -0.28 -5.51
C GLY A 73 -2.46 0.53 -4.26
N LEU A 74 -2.33 1.86 -4.40
CA LEU A 74 -2.06 2.75 -3.27
C LEU A 74 -3.22 2.79 -2.27
N LEU A 75 -4.46 2.87 -2.77
CA LEU A 75 -5.66 2.86 -1.91
C LEU A 75 -5.75 1.56 -1.12
N THR A 76 -5.62 0.41 -1.79
CA THR A 76 -5.72 -0.90 -1.12
C THR A 76 -4.55 -1.16 -0.18
N TYR A 77 -3.35 -0.62 -0.46
CA TYR A 77 -2.25 -0.63 0.49
C TYR A 77 -2.61 0.13 1.79
N ILE A 78 -3.22 1.32 1.69
CA ILE A 78 -3.68 2.06 2.87
C ILE A 78 -4.73 1.25 3.63
N LEU A 79 -5.75 0.72 2.94
CA LEU A 79 -6.81 -0.08 3.55
C LEU A 79 -6.24 -1.31 4.27
N PHE A 80 -5.27 -2.01 3.66
CA PHE A 80 -4.57 -3.11 4.33
C PHE A 80 -3.99 -2.68 5.67
N ASN A 81 -3.20 -1.60 5.71
CA ASN A 81 -2.53 -1.15 6.93
C ASN A 81 -3.50 -0.62 7.99
N VAL A 82 -4.55 0.07 7.56
CA VAL A 82 -5.53 0.71 8.46
C VAL A 82 -6.46 -0.33 9.09
N PHE A 83 -6.89 -1.33 8.34
CA PHE A 83 -7.80 -2.38 8.82
C PHE A 83 -7.08 -3.57 9.43
N LEU A 84 -5.78 -3.75 9.19
CA LEU A 84 -5.03 -4.79 9.86
C LEU A 84 -5.00 -4.51 11.36
N PHE A 85 -5.70 -5.33 12.12
CA PHE A 85 -5.63 -5.30 13.57
C PHE A 85 -4.70 -6.39 14.10
N ASP A 86 -4.08 -6.11 15.21
CA ASP A 86 -3.28 -7.06 15.96
C ASP A 86 -3.94 -7.30 17.31
N GLY A 87 -4.46 -8.50 17.52
CA GLY A 87 -4.98 -8.92 18.80
C GLY A 87 -3.83 -9.38 19.67
N GLY A 88 -3.45 -8.56 20.65
CA GLY A 88 -2.56 -9.01 21.71
C GLY A 88 -3.22 -10.12 22.54
N ASP A 89 -2.43 -11.06 23.06
CA ASP A 89 -2.92 -12.14 23.92
C ASP A 89 -3.61 -11.63 25.21
N ILE A 90 -3.36 -10.38 25.59
CA ILE A 90 -3.87 -9.75 26.80
C ILE A 90 -4.37 -8.34 26.45
N GLY A 91 -5.59 -8.22 25.98
CA GLY A 91 -6.22 -6.92 25.77
C GLY A 91 -7.06 -6.81 24.50
N PRO A 92 -7.77 -5.69 24.32
CA PRO A 92 -8.56 -5.47 23.13
C PRO A 92 -7.67 -5.20 21.91
N ALA A 93 -8.04 -5.77 20.78
CA ALA A 93 -7.44 -5.42 19.50
C ALA A 93 -7.88 -4.04 19.03
N TYR A 94 -6.99 -3.31 18.38
CA TYR A 94 -7.28 -1.99 17.82
C TYR A 94 -6.96 -1.97 16.33
N CYS A 95 -7.75 -1.23 15.57
CA CYS A 95 -7.48 -0.87 14.18
C CYS A 95 -7.71 0.63 13.95
N PHE A 96 -7.55 1.09 12.71
CA PHE A 96 -7.80 2.47 12.32
C PHE A 96 -6.98 3.47 13.16
N PHE A 97 -5.65 3.31 13.14
CA PHE A 97 -4.71 4.14 13.92
C PHE A 97 -4.92 4.06 15.45
N GLY A 98 -5.37 2.92 15.95
CA GLY A 98 -5.66 2.75 17.38
C GLY A 98 -6.98 3.37 17.85
N LEU A 99 -7.77 3.93 16.94
CA LEU A 99 -9.01 4.63 17.28
C LEU A 99 -10.20 3.71 17.49
N ILE A 100 -10.25 2.58 16.75
CA ILE A 100 -11.37 1.64 16.81
C ILE A 100 -10.95 0.42 17.63
N LYS A 101 -11.65 0.23 18.74
CA LYS A 101 -11.53 -0.95 19.57
C LYS A 101 -12.40 -2.07 19.03
N ILE A 102 -11.79 -3.21 18.74
CA ILE A 102 -12.51 -4.37 18.21
C ILE A 102 -13.01 -5.22 19.38
N TYR A 103 -14.32 -5.42 19.42
CA TYR A 103 -14.98 -6.32 20.34
C TYR A 103 -15.40 -7.60 19.60
N GLY A 104 -15.06 -8.75 20.15
CA GLY A 104 -15.42 -10.03 19.57
C GLY A 104 -14.54 -10.45 18.39
N ASN A 105 -15.13 -11.07 17.38
CA ASN A 105 -14.45 -11.84 16.35
C ASN A 105 -13.59 -11.00 15.38
N GLY A 106 -13.80 -9.68 15.20
CA GLY A 106 -13.01 -8.83 14.30
C GLY A 106 -12.89 -9.30 12.84
N SER A 107 -13.60 -10.36 12.43
CA SER A 107 -13.44 -11.02 11.13
C SER A 107 -13.63 -10.08 9.94
N PHE A 108 -14.53 -9.11 10.02
CA PHE A 108 -14.73 -8.12 8.98
C PHE A 108 -13.44 -7.34 8.68
N PHE A 109 -12.77 -6.84 9.70
CA PHE A 109 -11.52 -6.08 9.57
C PHE A 109 -10.40 -6.95 9.02
N TYR A 110 -10.29 -8.19 9.50
CA TYR A 110 -9.30 -9.15 9.05
C TYR A 110 -9.46 -9.49 7.56
N TYR A 111 -10.66 -9.86 7.12
CA TYR A 111 -10.91 -10.17 5.71
C TYR A 111 -10.72 -8.95 4.81
N THR A 112 -11.16 -7.77 5.24
CA THR A 112 -10.95 -6.52 4.49
C THR A 112 -9.46 -6.24 4.31
N SER A 113 -8.67 -6.44 5.35
CA SER A 113 -7.22 -6.27 5.31
C SER A 113 -6.56 -7.26 4.34
N ILE A 114 -6.87 -8.55 4.43
CA ILE A 114 -6.29 -9.58 3.54
C ILE A 114 -6.67 -9.34 2.09
N ILE A 115 -7.94 -9.07 1.79
CA ILE A 115 -8.41 -8.78 0.43
C ILE A 115 -7.68 -7.56 -0.12
N SER A 116 -7.54 -6.51 0.69
CA SER A 116 -6.82 -5.30 0.31
C SER A 116 -5.34 -5.56 0.02
N LEU A 117 -4.67 -6.42 0.81
CA LEU A 117 -3.29 -6.85 0.55
C LEU A 117 -3.17 -7.55 -0.80
N ILE A 118 -4.06 -8.52 -1.07
CA ILE A 118 -4.05 -9.28 -2.33
C ILE A 118 -4.23 -8.34 -3.53
N ILE A 119 -5.21 -7.44 -3.47
CA ILE A 119 -5.46 -6.47 -4.55
C ILE A 119 -4.25 -5.55 -4.75
N SER A 120 -3.65 -5.06 -3.67
CA SER A 120 -2.46 -4.22 -3.75
C SER A 120 -1.29 -4.94 -4.42
N LEU A 121 -1.02 -6.20 -4.08
CA LEU A 121 0.02 -7.01 -4.71
C LEU A 121 -0.24 -7.23 -6.20
N ILE A 122 -1.47 -7.53 -6.58
CA ILE A 122 -1.87 -7.66 -8.00
C ILE A 122 -1.61 -6.34 -8.75
N CYS A 123 -1.99 -5.21 -8.17
CA CYS A 123 -1.77 -3.89 -8.78
C CYS A 123 -0.28 -3.57 -8.95
N ILE A 124 0.58 -3.93 -7.98
CA ILE A 124 2.04 -3.80 -8.11
C ILE A 124 2.57 -4.62 -9.29
N ILE A 125 2.16 -5.89 -9.39
CA ILE A 125 2.57 -6.77 -10.48
C ILE A 125 2.15 -6.20 -11.84
N LEU A 126 0.92 -5.70 -11.95
CA LEU A 126 0.42 -5.07 -13.18
C LEU A 126 1.22 -3.83 -13.55
N ASN A 127 1.58 -3.00 -12.56
CA ASN A 127 2.40 -1.81 -12.79
C ASN A 127 3.82 -2.18 -13.24
N ILE A 128 4.45 -3.18 -12.61
CA ILE A 128 5.79 -3.65 -12.99
C ILE A 128 5.77 -4.22 -14.42
N LYS A 129 4.80 -5.08 -14.77
CA LYS A 129 4.65 -5.61 -16.12
C LYS A 129 4.50 -4.49 -17.15
N ALA A 130 3.72 -3.47 -16.85
CA ALA A 130 3.51 -2.34 -17.74
C ALA A 130 4.78 -1.50 -17.95
N ILE A 131 5.66 -1.43 -16.95
CA ILE A 131 6.96 -0.75 -17.04
C ILE A 131 7.93 -1.55 -17.91
N THR A 132 7.97 -2.89 -17.73
CA THR A 132 8.91 -3.77 -18.45
C THR A 132 8.54 -3.93 -19.91
N SER A 133 7.24 -4.05 -20.25
CA SER A 133 6.81 -4.16 -21.65
C SER A 133 7.18 -2.95 -22.50
N LYS A 134 7.17 -1.74 -21.92
CA LYS A 134 7.59 -0.52 -22.62
C LYS A 134 9.09 -0.42 -22.92
N LYS A 135 9.93 -1.17 -22.18
CA LYS A 135 11.37 -1.24 -22.47
C LYS A 135 11.71 -2.17 -23.63
N ALA A 136 10.84 -3.13 -23.94
CA ALA A 136 11.06 -4.07 -25.02
C ALA A 136 10.71 -3.49 -26.42
N GLU A 137 10.03 -2.34 -26.47
CA GLU A 137 9.62 -1.68 -27.73
C GLU A 137 10.58 -0.52 -28.16
N VAL A 138 11.68 -0.32 -27.44
CA VAL A 138 12.71 0.69 -27.71
C VAL A 138 14.02 0.01 -28.08
#